data_2021e60a6e8eeb48d63262c4fbc07f2d
#
_entry.id   2021e60a6e8eeb48d63262c4fbc07f2d
#
_cell.length_a   1.000
_cell.length_b   1.000
_cell.length_c   1.000
_cell.angle_alpha   90.00
_cell.angle_beta   90.00
_cell.angle_gamma   90.00
#
_symmetry.space_group_name_H-M   'P 1'
#
loop_
_entity.id
_entity.type
_entity.pdbx_description
1 polymer ?
#
loop_
_entity_poly.entity_id
_entity_poly.type
_entity_poly.pdbx_seq_one_letter_code
_entity_poly.pdbx_strand_id
1 'polypeptide(L)'
;MNVLFITADQWRGDSLSAMGHPCLQTPNLDRLAADGILFRQHFAQATPCGPSRASLYTGLYLQNHRSVVNGTPLDARHSNVALEARKAGYEPALFGYTDVSADPRQHAPEDPALRTYSSVLPG
;
A
#
# COMPACT_ATOMS: atom_id res chain seq x y z
N MET A 1 14.69 -13.47 -9.20
CA MET A 1 13.22 -13.56 -9.36
C MET A 1 12.65 -12.15 -9.27
N ASN A 2 11.75 -11.76 -10.18
CA ASN A 2 11.09 -10.45 -10.11
C ASN A 2 9.78 -10.57 -9.32
N VAL A 3 9.45 -9.53 -8.55
CA VAL A 3 8.20 -9.45 -7.77
C VAL A 3 7.41 -8.26 -8.27
N LEU A 4 6.16 -8.50 -8.67
CA LEU A 4 5.21 -7.45 -9.02
C LEU A 4 4.12 -7.39 -7.94
N PHE A 5 4.01 -6.24 -7.27
CA PHE A 5 3.02 -5.98 -6.25
C PHE A 5 2.03 -4.93 -6.76
N ILE A 6 0.76 -5.30 -6.89
CA ILE A 6 -0.29 -4.43 -7.44
C ILE A 6 -1.32 -4.14 -6.36
N THR A 7 -1.61 -2.86 -6.12
CA THR A 7 -2.72 -2.40 -5.28
C THR A 7 -3.74 -1.66 -6.12
N ALA A 8 -5.00 -1.93 -5.91
CA ALA A 8 -6.10 -1.20 -6.53
C ALA A 8 -6.83 -0.39 -5.46
N ASP A 9 -6.87 0.95 -5.63
CA ASP A 9 -7.55 1.82 -4.69
C ASP A 9 -9.06 1.62 -4.73
N GLN A 10 -9.70 1.61 -3.58
CA GLN A 10 -11.15 1.45 -3.40
C GLN A 10 -11.80 0.23 -4.09
N TRP A 11 -11.01 -0.76 -4.48
CA TRP A 11 -11.55 -1.98 -5.05
C TRP A 11 -12.18 -2.84 -3.96
N ARG A 12 -13.45 -3.14 -4.11
CA ARG A 12 -14.17 -4.03 -3.20
C ARG A 12 -13.74 -5.49 -3.43
N GLY A 13 -13.52 -6.21 -2.35
CA GLY A 13 -13.10 -7.62 -2.42
C GLY A 13 -14.09 -8.55 -3.11
N ASP A 14 -15.38 -8.18 -3.16
CA ASP A 14 -16.44 -8.92 -3.86
C ASP A 14 -16.58 -8.54 -5.34
N SER A 15 -15.84 -7.55 -5.83
CA SER A 15 -15.89 -7.08 -7.23
C SER A 15 -15.02 -7.91 -8.17
N LEU A 16 -15.10 -9.22 -8.04
CA LEU A 16 -14.42 -10.22 -8.88
C LEU A 16 -15.40 -11.31 -9.30
N SER A 17 -15.37 -11.74 -10.57
CA SER A 17 -16.20 -12.88 -11.00
C SER A 17 -15.82 -14.17 -10.28
N ALA A 18 -14.55 -14.39 -9.98
CA ALA A 18 -14.09 -15.52 -9.17
C ALA A 18 -14.63 -15.52 -7.72
N MET A 19 -15.13 -14.37 -7.23
CA MET A 19 -15.81 -14.26 -5.95
C MET A 19 -17.34 -14.41 -6.03
N GLY A 20 -17.86 -14.64 -7.22
CA GLY A 20 -19.30 -14.83 -7.47
C GLY A 20 -20.06 -13.52 -7.67
N HIS A 21 -19.40 -12.45 -8.10
CA HIS A 21 -20.11 -11.19 -8.39
C HIS A 21 -21.15 -11.40 -9.50
N PRO A 22 -22.41 -10.94 -9.31
CA PRO A 22 -23.54 -11.31 -10.21
C PRO A 22 -23.43 -10.73 -11.62
N CYS A 23 -22.71 -9.61 -11.80
CA CYS A 23 -22.68 -8.89 -13.07
C CYS A 23 -21.27 -8.67 -13.62
N LEU A 24 -20.24 -8.60 -12.75
CA LEU A 24 -18.88 -8.32 -13.19
C LEU A 24 -18.24 -9.56 -13.80
N GLN A 25 -17.48 -9.33 -14.87
CA GLN A 25 -16.62 -10.33 -15.49
C GLN A 25 -15.17 -9.84 -15.46
N THR A 26 -14.31 -10.59 -14.79
CA THR A 26 -12.89 -10.26 -14.60
C THR A 26 -11.99 -11.40 -15.08
N PRO A 27 -12.04 -11.77 -16.40
CA PRO A 27 -11.46 -13.00 -16.90
C PRO A 27 -9.94 -13.11 -16.73
N ASN A 28 -9.23 -11.99 -16.73
CA ASN A 28 -7.78 -11.98 -16.51
C ASN A 28 -7.42 -12.21 -15.03
N LEU A 29 -8.20 -11.63 -14.11
CA LEU A 29 -8.02 -11.85 -12.67
C LEU A 29 -8.48 -13.25 -12.27
N ASP A 30 -9.53 -13.77 -12.90
CA ASP A 30 -10.00 -15.14 -12.68
C ASP A 30 -8.94 -16.15 -13.12
N ARG A 31 -8.28 -15.93 -14.26
CA ARG A 31 -7.15 -16.75 -14.69
C ARG A 31 -5.98 -16.67 -13.71
N LEU A 32 -5.63 -15.47 -13.26
CA LEU A 32 -4.60 -15.30 -12.25
C LEU A 32 -4.93 -16.03 -10.95
N ALA A 33 -6.19 -15.98 -10.52
CA ALA A 33 -6.68 -16.68 -9.34
C ALA A 33 -6.64 -18.23 -9.53
N ALA A 34 -6.92 -18.72 -10.74
CA ALA A 34 -6.85 -20.15 -11.07
C ALA A 34 -5.41 -20.68 -11.12
N ASP A 35 -4.48 -19.87 -11.60
CA ASP A 35 -3.05 -20.21 -11.70
C ASP A 35 -2.29 -20.00 -10.38
N GLY A 36 -2.89 -19.29 -9.41
CA GLY A 36 -2.28 -18.91 -8.15
C GLY A 36 -3.11 -19.28 -6.94
N ILE A 37 -3.14 -18.36 -5.94
CA ILE A 37 -3.90 -18.52 -4.71
C ILE A 37 -4.84 -17.32 -4.55
N LEU A 38 -6.13 -17.58 -4.39
CA LEU A 38 -7.16 -16.57 -4.07
C LEU A 38 -7.47 -16.58 -2.57
N PHE A 39 -7.06 -15.51 -1.87
CA PHE A 39 -7.42 -15.32 -0.47
C PHE A 39 -8.81 -14.67 -0.38
N ARG A 40 -9.82 -15.44 -0.01
CA ARG A 40 -11.20 -14.98 0.09
C ARG A 40 -11.53 -14.19 1.35
N GLN A 41 -10.70 -14.32 2.38
CA GLN A 41 -10.83 -13.68 3.69
C GLN A 41 -9.51 -13.01 4.08
N HIS A 42 -9.09 -12.04 3.27
CA HIS A 42 -7.93 -11.20 3.56
C HIS A 42 -8.41 -9.79 3.91
N PHE A 43 -8.10 -9.34 5.12
CA PHE A 43 -8.60 -8.08 5.65
C PHE A 43 -7.47 -7.06 5.76
N ALA A 44 -7.77 -5.81 5.42
CA ALA A 44 -6.87 -4.70 5.68
C ALA A 44 -6.69 -4.51 7.19
N GLN A 45 -5.46 -4.19 7.62
CA GLN A 45 -5.12 -4.00 9.03
C GLN A 45 -5.81 -2.76 9.63
N ALA A 46 -6.06 -1.75 8.80
CA ALA A 46 -6.65 -0.49 9.21
C ALA A 46 -7.44 0.15 8.06
N THR A 47 -8.24 1.14 8.38
CA THR A 47 -8.97 2.01 7.44
C THR A 47 -8.82 3.47 7.90
N PRO A 48 -8.93 4.46 7.01
CA PRO A 48 -9.05 4.40 5.56
C PRO A 48 -7.73 4.13 4.84
N CYS A 49 -7.59 4.58 3.58
CA CYS A 49 -6.48 4.23 2.68
C CYS A 49 -5.08 4.55 3.23
N GLY A 50 -4.84 5.74 3.77
CA GLY A 50 -3.53 6.13 4.34
C GLY A 50 -3.07 5.19 5.47
N PRO A 51 -3.85 4.99 6.54
CA PRO A 51 -3.54 4.03 7.61
C PRO A 51 -3.36 2.59 7.11
N SER A 52 -4.22 2.14 6.19
CA SER A 52 -4.12 0.81 5.59
C SER A 52 -2.80 0.62 4.83
N ARG A 53 -2.44 1.61 4.02
CA ARG A 53 -1.19 1.60 3.26
C ARG A 53 0.04 1.74 4.15
N ALA A 54 -0.01 2.56 5.19
CA ALA A 54 1.06 2.63 6.19
C ALA A 54 1.31 1.25 6.82
N SER A 55 0.25 0.53 7.21
CA SER A 55 0.37 -0.85 7.69
C SER A 55 0.95 -1.79 6.64
N LEU A 56 0.48 -1.69 5.39
CA LEU A 56 0.92 -2.53 4.28
C LEU A 56 2.40 -2.35 3.97
N TYR A 57 2.87 -1.10 3.91
CA TYR A 57 4.25 -0.81 3.53
C TYR A 57 5.25 -1.06 4.67
N THR A 58 4.84 -0.87 5.93
CA THR A 58 5.72 -1.06 7.09
C THR A 58 5.64 -2.44 7.72
N GLY A 59 4.57 -3.20 7.46
CA GLY A 59 4.27 -4.45 8.15
C GLY A 59 3.85 -4.27 9.60
N LEU A 60 3.54 -3.04 10.03
CA LEU A 60 3.20 -2.70 11.41
C LEU A 60 1.69 -2.57 11.61
N TYR A 61 1.23 -2.83 12.83
CA TYR A 61 -0.12 -2.51 13.25
C TYR A 61 -0.32 -0.99 13.42
N LEU A 62 -1.56 -0.52 13.26
CA LEU A 62 -1.93 0.89 13.38
C LEU A 62 -1.41 1.54 14.68
N GLN A 63 -1.55 0.86 15.80
CA GLN A 63 -1.09 1.37 17.11
C GLN A 63 0.43 1.54 17.18
N ASN A 64 1.18 0.87 16.33
CA ASN A 64 2.64 0.94 16.31
C ASN A 64 3.14 2.06 15.39
N HIS A 65 2.59 2.17 14.16
CA HIS A 65 3.00 3.22 13.23
C HIS A 65 2.27 4.56 13.47
N ARG A 66 1.09 4.56 14.14
CA ARG A 66 0.32 5.74 14.54
C ARG A 66 -0.13 6.68 13.40
N SER A 67 -0.08 6.25 12.16
CA SER A 67 -0.70 6.96 11.04
C SER A 67 -2.19 6.60 11.03
N VAL A 68 -3.01 7.36 11.77
CA VAL A 68 -4.37 6.95 12.17
C VAL A 68 -5.48 7.44 11.25
N VAL A 69 -5.22 8.50 10.48
CA VAL A 69 -6.17 9.04 9.47
C VAL A 69 -5.38 9.46 8.23
N ASN A 70 -6.07 9.66 7.11
CA ASN A 70 -5.45 10.20 5.90
C ASN A 70 -4.80 11.55 6.21
N GLY A 71 -3.60 11.77 5.69
CA GLY A 71 -2.80 12.95 5.98
C GLY A 71 -2.00 12.88 7.29
N THR A 72 -2.15 11.83 8.12
CA THR A 72 -1.26 11.64 9.27
C THR A 72 0.12 11.21 8.76
N PRO A 73 1.20 11.96 9.09
CA PRO A 73 2.54 11.59 8.68
C PRO A 73 2.95 10.22 9.21
N LEU A 74 3.63 9.45 8.37
CA LEU A 74 4.31 8.23 8.80
C LEU A 74 5.70 8.60 9.33
N ASP A 75 6.01 8.17 10.55
CA ASP A 75 7.31 8.42 11.16
C ASP A 75 8.43 7.76 10.34
N ALA A 76 9.42 8.57 9.91
CA ALA A 76 10.54 8.13 9.07
C ALA A 76 11.46 7.08 9.74
N ARG A 77 11.33 6.86 11.06
CA ARG A 77 12.07 5.79 11.77
C ARG A 77 11.61 4.39 11.36
N HIS A 78 10.41 4.26 10.79
CA HIS A 78 9.89 2.97 10.37
C HIS A 78 10.48 2.57 9.02
N SER A 79 11.00 1.35 8.95
CA SER A 79 11.37 0.77 7.67
C SER A 79 10.12 0.49 6.81
N ASN A 80 10.32 0.32 5.52
CA ASN A 80 9.24 0.00 4.59
C ASN A 80 9.67 -1.09 3.61
N VAL A 81 8.70 -1.64 2.89
CA VAL A 81 8.93 -2.75 1.96
C VAL A 81 9.99 -2.46 0.90
N ALA A 82 10.12 -1.20 0.43
CA ALA A 82 11.13 -0.83 -0.55
C ALA A 82 12.54 -0.85 0.05
N LEU A 83 12.70 -0.30 1.25
CA LEU A 83 13.98 -0.35 1.98
C LEU A 83 14.40 -1.79 2.29
N GLU A 84 13.46 -2.62 2.72
CA GLU A 84 13.76 -4.03 3.01
C GLU A 84 14.07 -4.82 1.72
N ALA A 85 13.39 -4.53 0.62
CA ALA A 85 13.67 -5.14 -0.68
C ALA A 85 15.10 -4.80 -1.15
N ARG A 86 15.56 -3.56 -0.97
CA ARG A 86 16.94 -3.16 -1.30
C ARG A 86 17.96 -3.93 -0.47
N LYS A 87 17.73 -4.11 0.83
CA LYS A 87 18.59 -4.94 1.69
C LYS A 87 18.69 -6.39 1.19
N ALA A 88 17.63 -6.89 0.58
CA ALA A 88 17.57 -8.22 -0.02
C ALA A 88 18.14 -8.27 -1.46
N GLY A 89 18.71 -7.18 -1.98
CA GLY A 89 19.31 -7.10 -3.30
C GLY A 89 18.35 -6.88 -4.46
N TYR A 90 17.12 -6.42 -4.18
CA TYR A 90 16.17 -6.00 -5.21
C TYR A 90 16.32 -4.51 -5.53
N GLU A 91 15.91 -4.13 -6.73
CA GLU A 91 15.76 -2.74 -7.15
C GLU A 91 14.26 -2.41 -7.23
N PRO A 92 13.66 -1.82 -6.17
CA PRO A 92 12.25 -1.50 -6.16
C PRO A 92 11.95 -0.27 -7.01
N ALA A 93 10.86 -0.31 -7.77
CA ALA A 93 10.32 0.80 -8.52
C ALA A 93 8.85 1.02 -8.15
N LEU A 94 8.44 2.27 -7.99
CA LEU A 94 7.05 2.66 -7.72
C LEU A 94 6.41 3.25 -8.97
N PHE A 95 5.25 2.73 -9.34
CA PHE A 95 4.35 3.29 -10.34
C PHE A 95 3.04 3.68 -9.67
N GLY A 96 2.72 4.96 -9.63
CA GLY A 96 1.55 5.49 -8.92
C GLY A 96 1.92 6.29 -7.68
N TYR A 97 1.19 6.10 -6.58
CA TYR A 97 1.35 6.87 -5.36
C TYR A 97 1.24 5.98 -4.11
N THR A 98 1.75 6.47 -2.98
CA THR A 98 1.75 5.72 -1.73
C THR A 98 0.55 6.02 -0.84
N ASP A 99 -0.08 7.20 -0.98
CA ASP A 99 -1.13 7.73 -0.10
C ASP A 99 -0.66 7.83 1.38
N VAL A 100 0.62 8.06 1.56
CA VAL A 100 1.25 8.26 2.86
C VAL A 100 1.85 9.66 2.90
N SER A 101 1.59 10.41 3.97
CA SER A 101 2.14 11.76 4.16
C SER A 101 3.58 11.72 4.63
N ALA A 102 4.38 12.66 4.14
CA ALA A 102 5.77 12.81 4.55
C ALA A 102 5.90 13.21 6.03
N ASP A 103 6.95 12.74 6.68
CA ASP A 103 7.29 13.17 8.03
C ASP A 103 7.89 14.60 7.99
N PRO A 104 7.21 15.60 8.56
CA PRO A 104 7.66 17.00 8.48
C PRO A 104 9.03 17.24 9.12
N ARG A 105 9.48 16.36 10.00
CA ARG A 105 10.81 16.46 10.63
C ARG A 105 11.97 16.18 9.67
N GLN A 106 11.67 15.59 8.50
CA GLN A 106 12.64 15.24 7.46
C GLN A 106 12.68 16.27 6.32
N HIS A 107 11.86 17.31 6.38
CA HIS A 107 11.68 18.27 5.30
C HIS A 107 11.80 19.71 5.81
N ALA A 108 12.25 20.63 4.93
CA ALA A 108 12.15 22.06 5.19
C ALA A 108 10.67 22.49 5.25
N PRO A 109 10.29 23.52 6.03
CA PRO A 109 8.88 23.92 6.19
C PRO A 109 8.16 24.28 4.89
N GLU A 110 8.89 24.73 3.88
CA GLU A 110 8.40 25.12 2.56
C GLU A 110 8.39 23.96 1.54
N ASP A 111 8.88 22.77 1.90
CA ASP A 111 8.97 21.63 0.99
C ASP A 111 7.59 21.26 0.43
N PRO A 112 7.43 21.19 -0.90
CA PRO A 112 6.18 20.78 -1.52
C PRO A 112 5.67 19.40 -1.05
N ALA A 113 6.56 18.50 -0.63
CA ALA A 113 6.18 17.19 -0.10
C ALA A 113 5.26 17.28 1.13
N LEU A 114 5.34 18.37 1.90
CA LEU A 114 4.48 18.61 3.07
C LEU A 114 3.07 19.09 2.68
N ARG A 115 2.85 19.47 1.43
CA ARG A 115 1.57 19.97 0.93
C ARG A 115 0.69 18.88 0.31
N THR A 116 1.17 17.67 0.28
CA THR A 116 0.46 16.53 -0.26
C THR A 116 0.47 15.35 0.72
N TYR A 117 -0.62 14.61 0.78
CA TYR A 117 -0.70 13.35 1.53
C TYR A 117 -0.34 12.12 0.66
N SER A 118 0.09 12.36 -0.56
CA SER A 118 0.47 11.32 -1.53
C SER A 118 1.93 11.39 -1.91
N SER A 119 2.80 11.68 -0.94
CA SER A 119 4.23 11.70 -1.17
C SER A 119 4.78 10.28 -1.40
N VAL A 120 5.86 10.22 -2.16
CA VAL A 120 6.63 8.98 -2.27
C VAL A 120 7.36 8.74 -0.95
N LEU A 121 7.26 7.54 -0.39
CA LEU A 121 8.02 7.19 0.80
C LEU A 121 9.52 7.31 0.50
N PRO A 122 10.31 7.90 1.44
CA PRO A 122 11.76 7.94 1.27
C PRO A 122 12.32 6.53 1.20
N GLY A 123 13.19 6.31 0.22
CA GLY A 123 13.83 5.02 0.05
C GLY A 123 14.43 4.78 -1.32
#